data_fb799fd536412441c1870b1183ca46e9
#
_entry.id   fb799fd536412441c1870b1183ca46e9
#
_cell.length_a   1.000
_cell.length_b   1.000
_cell.length_c   1.000
_cell.angle_alpha   90.00
_cell.angle_beta   90.00
_cell.angle_gamma   90.00
#
_symmetry.space_group_name_H-M   'P 1'
#
loop_
_entity.id
_entity.type
_entity.pdbx_description
1 polymer ?
#
loop_
_entity_poly.entity_id
_entity_poly.type
_entity_poly.pdbx_seq_one_letter_code
_entity_poly.pdbx_strand_id
1 'polypeptide(L)'
;MEIKKNRLFKALGALKRYYFNVSAKKFGAYGTDVHLEYLMRIHHPENVFIGNHVGIRGLLVVLNDFGKLIIKDHVEIAAKLTVVPYNHTVSPPPSKFQDECHKQCVQDVIGDITIEDDVWIGTNVTILAGVTIGRGSVIGAGSVITKSIPPYSIAAGNPCKVIRKKFSKEDIIEREKTLYSVEKRLSDAEIENLF
;
A
#
# COMPACT_ATOMS: atom_id res chain seq x y z
N MET A 1 5.43 37.74 23.26
CA MET A 1 5.87 37.69 21.85
C MET A 1 6.51 36.36 21.44
N GLU A 2 7.12 35.62 22.33
CA GLU A 2 7.79 34.31 22.11
C GLU A 2 6.81 33.15 21.73
N ILE A 3 5.63 33.11 22.35
CA ILE A 3 4.63 32.07 22.11
C ILE A 3 4.08 32.10 20.65
N LYS A 4 3.97 33.30 20.07
CA LYS A 4 3.51 33.44 18.65
C LYS A 4 4.56 32.98 17.63
N LYS A 5 5.86 33.27 17.92
CA LYS A 5 6.98 32.80 17.09
C LYS A 5 7.03 31.26 17.04
N ASN A 6 6.89 30.61 18.20
CA ASN A 6 6.94 29.14 18.31
C ASN A 6 5.79 28.44 17.56
N ARG A 7 4.59 29.04 17.53
CA ARG A 7 3.45 28.53 16.76
C ARG A 7 3.66 28.68 15.27
N LEU A 8 4.21 29.81 14.81
CA LEU A 8 4.50 30.03 13.40
C LEU A 8 5.60 29.07 12.89
N PHE A 9 6.67 28.87 13.65
CA PHE A 9 7.72 27.90 13.30
C PHE A 9 7.21 26.46 13.28
N LYS A 10 6.33 26.07 14.21
CA LYS A 10 5.66 24.76 14.19
C LYS A 10 4.73 24.61 12.99
N ALA A 11 3.98 25.66 12.62
CA ALA A 11 3.10 25.66 11.45
C ALA A 11 3.90 25.60 10.14
N LEU A 12 4.98 26.38 10.03
CA LEU A 12 5.89 26.32 8.88
C LEU A 12 6.61 24.96 8.77
N GLY A 13 7.00 24.37 9.88
CA GLY A 13 7.57 23.03 9.93
C GLY A 13 6.56 21.93 9.54
N ALA A 14 5.29 22.10 9.91
CA ALA A 14 4.21 21.24 9.50
C ALA A 14 3.90 21.41 7.99
N LEU A 15 3.87 22.66 7.52
CA LEU A 15 3.70 23.00 6.11
C LEU A 15 4.86 22.42 5.27
N LYS A 16 6.09 22.54 5.75
CA LYS A 16 7.28 21.98 5.10
C LYS A 16 7.20 20.44 5.02
N ARG A 17 6.73 19.75 6.06
CA ARG A 17 6.52 18.30 6.05
C ARG A 17 5.34 17.89 5.15
N TYR A 18 4.33 18.73 5.03
CA TYR A 18 3.16 18.47 4.21
C TYR A 18 3.40 18.70 2.71
N TYR A 19 4.24 19.67 2.35
CA TYR A 19 4.48 20.07 0.96
C TYR A 19 5.80 19.59 0.37
N PHE A 20 6.75 19.10 1.17
CA PHE A 20 8.04 18.64 0.66
C PHE A 20 8.10 17.12 0.67
N ASN A 21 8.33 16.56 -0.49
CA ASN A 21 8.53 15.13 -0.71
C ASN A 21 9.56 14.54 0.26
N VAL A 22 9.28 13.33 0.71
CA VAL A 22 10.27 12.48 1.35
C VAL A 22 11.42 12.26 0.36
N SER A 23 12.64 12.61 0.74
CA SER A 23 13.81 12.35 -0.10
C SER A 23 13.94 10.86 -0.40
N ALA A 24 14.25 10.48 -1.65
CA ALA A 24 14.49 9.10 -2.08
C ALA A 24 15.47 8.35 -1.16
N LYS A 25 16.46 9.05 -0.60
CA LYS A 25 17.45 8.52 0.35
C LYS A 25 16.86 8.03 1.70
N LYS A 26 15.63 8.39 2.02
CA LYS A 26 14.98 8.00 3.27
C LYS A 26 14.16 6.72 3.16
N PHE A 27 13.86 6.28 1.96
CA PHE A 27 13.15 5.01 1.74
C PHE A 27 14.05 3.81 2.01
N GLY A 28 13.48 2.69 2.46
CA GLY A 28 14.19 1.43 2.64
C GLY A 28 14.75 0.88 1.33
N ALA A 29 14.01 1.08 0.23
CA ALA A 29 14.52 0.91 -1.14
C ALA A 29 13.80 1.89 -2.07
N TYR A 30 14.50 2.32 -3.12
CA TYR A 30 13.96 3.22 -4.13
C TYR A 30 14.55 2.88 -5.50
N GLY A 31 13.73 2.33 -6.37
CA GLY A 31 14.12 1.85 -7.69
C GLY A 31 14.38 2.96 -8.70
N THR A 32 14.49 2.54 -9.95
CA THR A 32 14.67 3.44 -11.11
C THR A 32 13.31 3.79 -11.71
N ASP A 33 13.23 4.93 -12.40
CA ASP A 33 12.02 5.41 -13.08
C ASP A 33 10.80 5.46 -12.13
N VAL A 34 11.00 6.08 -10.95
CA VAL A 34 9.96 6.24 -9.93
C VAL A 34 9.44 7.68 -9.97
N HIS A 35 8.16 7.83 -10.24
CA HIS A 35 7.47 9.12 -10.31
C HIS A 35 6.53 9.28 -9.12
N LEU A 36 6.94 10.09 -8.15
CA LEU A 36 6.13 10.45 -6.99
C LEU A 36 5.63 11.88 -7.14
N GLU A 37 4.31 12.07 -7.21
CA GLU A 37 3.73 13.41 -7.15
C GLU A 37 3.72 13.94 -5.71
N TYR A 38 3.56 15.27 -5.61
CA TYR A 38 3.59 15.99 -4.34
C TYR A 38 2.48 15.54 -3.37
N LEU A 39 2.68 15.82 -2.08
CA LEU A 39 1.79 15.51 -0.96
C LEU A 39 1.87 14.05 -0.50
N MET A 40 2.97 13.75 0.21
CA MET A 40 3.11 12.46 0.90
C MET A 40 3.17 12.67 2.42
N ARG A 41 2.40 11.85 3.15
CA ARG A 41 2.53 11.70 4.59
C ARG A 41 2.95 10.26 4.88
N ILE A 42 4.21 10.07 5.19
CA ILE A 42 4.77 8.75 5.51
C ILE A 42 5.41 8.87 6.91
N HIS A 43 5.04 7.99 7.84
CA HIS A 43 5.55 8.03 9.20
C HIS A 43 7.00 7.51 9.24
N HIS A 44 7.25 6.33 8.71
CA HIS A 44 8.54 5.65 8.66
C HIS A 44 8.92 5.31 7.21
N PRO A 45 9.49 6.25 6.46
CA PRO A 45 9.85 6.01 5.06
C PRO A 45 10.93 4.92 4.89
N GLU A 46 11.78 4.68 5.89
CA GLU A 46 12.74 3.57 5.90
C GLU A 46 12.09 2.19 5.85
N ASN A 47 10.82 2.09 6.18
CA ASN A 47 10.00 0.89 6.08
C ASN A 47 9.13 0.85 4.80
N VAL A 48 9.41 1.72 3.83
CA VAL A 48 8.76 1.74 2.53
C VAL A 48 9.78 1.37 1.46
N PHE A 49 9.45 0.35 0.66
CA PHE A 49 10.30 -0.21 -0.38
C PHE A 49 9.59 -0.05 -1.72
N ILE A 50 10.21 0.66 -2.65
CA ILE A 50 9.63 0.98 -3.97
C ILE A 50 10.54 0.38 -5.04
N GLY A 51 9.94 -0.43 -5.92
CA GLY A 51 10.59 -1.05 -7.07
C GLY A 51 10.81 -0.09 -8.23
N ASN A 52 10.98 -0.65 -9.43
CA ASN A 52 11.24 0.10 -10.65
C ASN A 52 9.94 0.43 -11.40
N HIS A 53 9.95 1.51 -12.19
CA HIS A 53 8.82 1.92 -13.04
C HIS A 53 7.52 2.08 -12.22
N VAL A 54 7.60 2.80 -11.09
CA VAL A 54 6.46 3.02 -10.18
C VAL A 54 5.96 4.44 -10.28
N GLY A 55 4.68 4.60 -10.60
CA GLY A 55 3.97 5.87 -10.61
C GLY A 55 3.01 6.02 -9.43
N ILE A 56 3.17 7.06 -8.61
CA ILE A 56 2.24 7.39 -7.52
C ILE A 56 1.79 8.83 -7.68
N ARG A 57 0.49 9.00 -7.96
CA ARG A 57 -0.09 10.31 -8.22
C ARG A 57 -0.81 10.87 -7.00
N GLY A 58 -0.48 12.13 -6.69
CA GLY A 58 -1.13 12.90 -5.63
C GLY A 58 -0.90 12.32 -4.23
N LEU A 59 -1.85 12.55 -3.34
CA LEU A 59 -1.73 12.26 -1.91
C LEU A 59 -1.50 10.76 -1.60
N LEU A 60 -0.33 10.45 -1.06
CA LEU A 60 -0.02 9.15 -0.46
C LEU A 60 0.05 9.31 1.06
N VAL A 61 -0.71 8.51 1.79
CA VAL A 61 -0.68 8.44 3.25
C VAL A 61 -0.26 7.03 3.66
N VAL A 62 0.88 6.91 4.36
CA VAL A 62 1.38 5.64 4.91
C VAL A 62 1.53 5.80 6.41
N LEU A 63 0.66 5.14 7.16
CA LEU A 63 0.63 5.14 8.62
C LEU A 63 1.33 3.87 9.10
N ASN A 64 2.66 3.83 8.99
CA ASN A 64 3.47 2.64 9.21
C ASN A 64 4.38 2.77 10.44
N ASP A 65 3.81 3.13 11.57
CA ASP A 65 4.53 3.08 12.85
C ASP A 65 5.03 1.66 13.14
N PHE A 66 4.30 0.66 12.63
CA PHE A 66 4.69 -0.74 12.57
C PHE A 66 4.38 -1.30 11.17
N GLY A 67 5.14 -2.33 10.75
CA GLY A 67 4.97 -2.99 9.45
C GLY A 67 5.56 -2.19 8.27
N LYS A 68 5.59 -2.83 7.12
CA LYS A 68 6.23 -2.33 5.90
C LYS A 68 5.22 -2.12 4.79
N LEU A 69 5.56 -1.22 3.87
CA LEU A 69 4.94 -1.13 2.55
C LEU A 69 5.97 -1.56 1.49
N ILE A 70 5.64 -2.57 0.72
CA ILE A 70 6.48 -3.11 -0.35
C ILE A 70 5.71 -2.92 -1.66
N ILE A 71 6.21 -2.06 -2.55
CA ILE A 71 5.69 -1.85 -3.89
C ILE A 71 6.72 -2.42 -4.86
N LYS A 72 6.32 -3.42 -5.65
CA LYS A 72 7.18 -4.06 -6.65
C LYS A 72 7.23 -3.23 -7.95
N ASP A 73 7.60 -3.87 -9.04
CA ASP A 73 7.87 -3.20 -10.30
C ASP A 73 6.59 -2.93 -11.12
N HIS A 74 6.60 -1.91 -11.98
CA HIS A 74 5.52 -1.58 -12.93
C HIS A 74 4.16 -1.29 -12.26
N VAL A 75 4.16 -0.60 -11.11
CA VAL A 75 2.93 -0.29 -10.36
C VAL A 75 2.49 1.14 -10.64
N GLU A 76 1.20 1.30 -10.96
CA GLU A 76 0.58 2.61 -11.12
C GLU A 76 -0.49 2.85 -10.06
N ILE A 77 -0.36 3.92 -9.32
CA ILE A 77 -1.25 4.29 -8.21
C ILE A 77 -1.84 5.68 -8.47
N ALA A 78 -3.16 5.75 -8.56
CA ALA A 78 -3.88 7.00 -8.64
C ALA A 78 -3.88 7.74 -7.27
N ALA A 79 -4.43 8.95 -7.26
CA ALA A 79 -4.39 9.83 -6.09
C ALA A 79 -5.11 9.27 -4.85
N LYS A 80 -4.66 9.70 -3.66
CA LYS A 80 -5.29 9.41 -2.36
C LYS A 80 -5.23 7.94 -1.96
N LEU A 81 -4.06 7.32 -2.11
CA LEU A 81 -3.81 6.01 -1.49
C LEU A 81 -3.56 6.18 0.01
N THR A 82 -4.25 5.40 0.83
CA THR A 82 -4.02 5.26 2.28
C THR A 82 -3.58 3.84 2.59
N VAL A 83 -2.45 3.70 3.29
CA VAL A 83 -1.84 2.41 3.65
C VAL A 83 -1.69 2.33 5.16
N VAL A 84 -2.27 1.29 5.76
CA VAL A 84 -2.31 1.10 7.21
C VAL A 84 -1.81 -0.32 7.54
N PRO A 85 -0.48 -0.54 7.67
CA PRO A 85 0.10 -1.87 7.87
C PRO A 85 0.02 -2.35 9.33
N TYR A 86 -0.62 -1.60 10.20
CA TYR A 86 -0.96 -2.06 11.55
C TYR A 86 -2.33 -1.55 11.97
N ASN A 87 -2.97 -2.24 12.92
CA ASN A 87 -4.24 -1.83 13.48
C ASN A 87 -4.29 -2.17 14.96
N HIS A 88 -4.92 -1.32 15.75
CA HIS A 88 -5.13 -1.60 17.16
C HIS A 88 -6.13 -2.75 17.35
N THR A 89 -5.99 -3.47 18.47
CA THR A 89 -6.96 -4.51 18.82
C THR A 89 -8.38 -3.94 18.85
N VAL A 90 -9.30 -4.66 18.24
CA VAL A 90 -10.71 -4.30 18.18
C VAL A 90 -11.55 -4.97 19.27
N SER A 91 -10.94 -5.89 20.02
CA SER A 91 -11.59 -6.70 21.04
C SER A 91 -10.85 -6.60 22.36
N PRO A 92 -10.96 -5.49 23.10
CA PRO A 92 -10.39 -5.38 24.42
C PRO A 92 -11.06 -6.40 25.37
N PRO A 93 -10.37 -6.82 26.45
CA PRO A 93 -11.01 -7.59 27.49
C PRO A 93 -12.25 -6.87 28.03
N PRO A 94 -13.31 -7.59 28.43
CA PRO A 94 -14.57 -6.98 28.89
C PRO A 94 -14.43 -5.99 30.06
N SER A 95 -13.31 -6.06 30.77
CA SER A 95 -13.01 -5.21 31.93
C SER A 95 -12.25 -3.93 31.57
N LYS A 96 -11.98 -3.66 30.29
CA LYS A 96 -11.18 -2.52 29.83
C LYS A 96 -11.87 -1.73 28.72
N PHE A 97 -11.67 -0.42 28.75
CA PHE A 97 -12.05 0.43 27.64
C PHE A 97 -11.02 0.33 26.49
N GLN A 98 -11.43 0.69 25.28
CA GLN A 98 -10.60 0.60 24.07
C GLN A 98 -9.29 1.40 24.19
N ASP A 99 -9.34 2.61 24.77
CA ASP A 99 -8.18 3.49 24.94
C ASP A 99 -7.16 2.96 25.95
N GLU A 100 -7.61 2.16 26.92
CA GLU A 100 -6.69 1.52 27.89
C GLU A 100 -5.86 0.41 27.23
N CYS A 101 -6.43 -0.26 26.20
CA CYS A 101 -5.72 -1.29 25.46
C CYS A 101 -4.72 -0.70 24.48
N HIS A 102 -5.02 0.44 23.88
CA HIS A 102 -4.10 1.13 22.96
C HIS A 102 -2.77 1.51 23.62
N LYS A 103 -2.76 1.80 24.90
CA LYS A 103 -1.53 2.14 25.65
C LYS A 103 -0.59 0.95 25.84
N GLN A 104 -1.08 -0.25 25.72
CA GLN A 104 -0.30 -1.48 26.00
C GLN A 104 0.16 -2.21 24.75
N CYS A 105 -0.35 -1.89 23.55
CA CYS A 105 -0.01 -2.45 22.22
C CYS A 105 0.08 -4.00 22.17
N VAL A 106 -0.51 -4.70 23.12
CA VAL A 106 -0.23 -6.13 23.38
C VAL A 106 -0.96 -7.06 22.39
N GLN A 107 -1.91 -6.55 21.58
CA GLN A 107 -2.72 -7.35 20.65
C GLN A 107 -2.96 -6.63 19.32
N ASP A 108 -2.08 -5.72 18.91
CA ASP A 108 -2.21 -5.04 17.63
C ASP A 108 -1.97 -6.02 16.48
N VAL A 109 -2.76 -5.89 15.43
CA VAL A 109 -2.56 -6.64 14.19
C VAL A 109 -1.53 -5.89 13.36
N ILE A 110 -0.33 -6.46 13.25
CA ILE A 110 0.75 -5.94 12.41
C ILE A 110 0.89 -6.87 11.21
N GLY A 111 0.99 -6.31 10.02
CA GLY A 111 1.20 -7.09 8.81
C GLY A 111 1.71 -6.22 7.67
N ASP A 112 2.82 -6.63 7.07
CA ASP A 112 3.38 -5.97 5.90
C ASP A 112 2.34 -5.94 4.77
N ILE A 113 2.33 -4.85 4.02
CA ILE A 113 1.49 -4.70 2.83
C ILE A 113 2.37 -4.82 1.61
N THR A 114 1.99 -5.72 0.69
CA THR A 114 2.70 -5.94 -0.57
C THR A 114 1.80 -5.62 -1.75
N ILE A 115 2.29 -4.76 -2.63
CA ILE A 115 1.70 -4.48 -3.94
C ILE A 115 2.64 -5.11 -4.97
N GLU A 116 2.19 -6.17 -5.63
CA GLU A 116 3.00 -6.91 -6.58
C GLU A 116 3.15 -6.20 -7.92
N ASP A 117 3.87 -6.84 -8.87
CA ASP A 117 4.18 -6.28 -10.18
C ASP A 117 2.93 -6.02 -11.03
N ASP A 118 2.97 -5.03 -11.91
CA ASP A 118 1.91 -4.71 -12.90
C ASP A 118 0.53 -4.44 -12.26
N VAL A 119 0.50 -3.90 -11.03
CA VAL A 119 -0.75 -3.55 -10.34
C VAL A 119 -1.15 -2.12 -10.66
N TRP A 120 -2.46 -1.94 -10.93
CA TRP A 120 -3.06 -0.61 -11.04
C TRP A 120 -4.06 -0.36 -9.91
N ILE A 121 -3.87 0.74 -9.17
CA ILE A 121 -4.73 1.15 -8.05
C ILE A 121 -5.46 2.44 -8.40
N GLY A 122 -6.77 2.40 -8.36
CA GLY A 122 -7.65 3.55 -8.55
C GLY A 122 -7.55 4.58 -7.43
N THR A 123 -8.20 5.73 -7.61
CA THR A 123 -8.18 6.83 -6.63
C THR A 123 -8.92 6.47 -5.33
N ASN A 124 -8.45 7.06 -4.21
CA ASN A 124 -9.10 6.96 -2.89
C ASN A 124 -9.25 5.52 -2.39
N VAL A 125 -8.18 4.74 -2.50
CA VAL A 125 -8.11 3.36 -2.01
C VAL A 125 -7.46 3.31 -0.63
N THR A 126 -7.96 2.43 0.24
CA THR A 126 -7.37 2.13 1.55
C THR A 126 -6.95 0.67 1.60
N ILE A 127 -5.72 0.40 2.05
CA ILE A 127 -5.17 -0.96 2.21
C ILE A 127 -4.85 -1.20 3.68
N LEU A 128 -5.37 -2.29 4.23
CA LEU A 128 -5.18 -2.68 5.63
C LEU A 128 -4.04 -3.69 5.81
N ALA A 129 -3.66 -3.90 7.07
CA ALA A 129 -2.55 -4.75 7.49
C ALA A 129 -2.59 -6.17 6.90
N GLY A 130 -1.43 -6.68 6.49
CA GLY A 130 -1.24 -8.05 6.01
C GLY A 130 -1.75 -8.33 4.60
N VAL A 131 -2.20 -7.30 3.87
CA VAL A 131 -2.73 -7.46 2.52
C VAL A 131 -1.62 -7.59 1.49
N THR A 132 -1.75 -8.58 0.61
CA THR A 132 -1.01 -8.67 -0.66
C THR A 132 -1.97 -8.43 -1.83
N ILE A 133 -1.64 -7.48 -2.70
CA ILE A 133 -2.33 -7.32 -3.99
C ILE A 133 -1.50 -8.05 -5.03
N GLY A 134 -2.04 -9.16 -5.55
CA GLY A 134 -1.35 -10.02 -6.51
C GLY A 134 -1.12 -9.33 -7.86
N ARG A 135 -0.03 -9.76 -8.51
CA ARG A 135 0.46 -9.19 -9.77
C ARG A 135 -0.63 -9.05 -10.84
N GLY A 136 -0.49 -8.05 -11.66
CA GLY A 136 -1.40 -7.82 -12.78
C GLY A 136 -2.81 -7.39 -12.38
N SER A 137 -3.11 -7.19 -11.10
CA SER A 137 -4.45 -6.86 -10.63
C SER A 137 -4.81 -5.39 -10.80
N VAL A 138 -6.10 -5.11 -10.82
CA VAL A 138 -6.69 -3.77 -10.87
C VAL A 138 -7.60 -3.56 -9.69
N ILE A 139 -7.39 -2.48 -8.96
CA ILE A 139 -8.24 -2.08 -7.83
C ILE A 139 -9.09 -0.87 -8.22
N GLY A 140 -10.39 -1.02 -8.16
CA GLY A 140 -11.34 0.05 -8.43
C GLY A 140 -11.26 1.19 -7.39
N ALA A 141 -11.54 2.41 -7.83
CA ALA A 141 -11.55 3.59 -6.99
C ALA A 141 -12.49 3.45 -5.77
N GLY A 142 -12.13 4.07 -4.64
CA GLY A 142 -12.93 4.07 -3.41
C GLY A 142 -12.93 2.75 -2.64
N SER A 143 -12.07 1.80 -3.00
CA SER A 143 -12.04 0.47 -2.36
C SER A 143 -11.35 0.48 -1.00
N VAL A 144 -11.83 -0.39 -0.09
CA VAL A 144 -11.18 -0.70 1.19
C VAL A 144 -10.77 -2.17 1.19
N ILE A 145 -9.45 -2.41 1.07
CA ILE A 145 -8.89 -3.76 0.91
C ILE A 145 -8.56 -4.31 2.30
N THR A 146 -9.35 -5.31 2.72
CA THR A 146 -9.25 -5.95 4.03
C THR A 146 -8.70 -7.38 3.96
N LYS A 147 -8.57 -7.94 2.74
CA LYS A 147 -8.04 -9.28 2.46
C LYS A 147 -7.20 -9.23 1.19
N SER A 148 -6.22 -10.11 1.09
CA SER A 148 -5.38 -10.22 -0.10
C SER A 148 -6.19 -10.46 -1.37
N ILE A 149 -5.73 -9.87 -2.47
CA ILE A 149 -6.33 -9.98 -3.80
C ILE A 149 -5.47 -10.94 -4.63
N PRO A 150 -6.06 -12.00 -5.19
CA PRO A 150 -5.33 -12.94 -6.05
C PRO A 150 -4.77 -12.25 -7.31
N PRO A 151 -3.70 -12.77 -7.90
CA PRO A 151 -3.15 -12.28 -9.16
C PRO A 151 -4.20 -12.16 -10.27
N TYR A 152 -3.96 -11.20 -11.17
CA TYR A 152 -4.78 -10.97 -12.37
C TYR A 152 -6.27 -10.77 -12.09
N SER A 153 -6.60 -10.14 -10.97
CA SER A 153 -7.98 -9.87 -10.54
C SER A 153 -8.38 -8.42 -10.77
N ILE A 154 -9.63 -8.20 -11.13
CA ILE A 154 -10.29 -6.91 -11.01
C ILE A 154 -11.11 -6.95 -9.72
N ALA A 155 -10.79 -6.07 -8.77
CA ALA A 155 -11.43 -6.02 -7.47
C ALA A 155 -11.87 -4.59 -7.12
N ALA A 156 -13.00 -4.45 -6.44
CA ALA A 156 -13.49 -3.15 -6.00
C ALA A 156 -14.45 -3.27 -4.81
N GLY A 157 -14.75 -2.13 -4.19
CA GLY A 157 -15.81 -1.96 -3.19
C GLY A 157 -15.29 -1.80 -1.75
N ASN A 158 -16.21 -1.64 -0.82
CA ASN A 158 -15.96 -1.56 0.62
C ASN A 158 -16.92 -2.51 1.38
N PRO A 159 -16.43 -3.64 1.93
CA PRO A 159 -15.08 -4.17 1.76
C PRO A 159 -14.81 -4.61 0.30
N CYS A 160 -13.54 -4.48 -0.12
CA CYS A 160 -13.11 -4.85 -1.47
C CYS A 160 -13.31 -6.36 -1.73
N LYS A 161 -13.87 -6.68 -2.90
CA LYS A 161 -14.09 -8.05 -3.36
C LYS A 161 -13.60 -8.20 -4.79
N VAL A 162 -13.12 -9.39 -5.13
CA VAL A 162 -12.84 -9.76 -6.52
C VAL A 162 -14.15 -9.79 -7.30
N ILE A 163 -14.20 -9.06 -8.41
CA ILE A 163 -15.35 -9.00 -9.32
C ILE A 163 -15.20 -10.04 -10.42
N ARG A 164 -14.00 -10.13 -11.02
CA ARG A 164 -13.66 -11.07 -12.09
C ARG A 164 -12.16 -11.16 -12.29
N LYS A 165 -11.73 -12.11 -13.07
CA LYS A 165 -10.37 -12.13 -13.61
C LYS A 165 -10.19 -11.02 -14.66
N LYS A 166 -8.98 -10.49 -14.77
CA LYS A 166 -8.60 -9.44 -15.75
C LYS A 166 -8.42 -10.03 -17.14
N PHE A 167 -7.92 -11.27 -17.22
CA PHE A 167 -7.55 -11.97 -18.44
C PHE A 167 -8.12 -13.40 -18.47
N SER A 168 -8.15 -14.03 -19.64
CA SER A 168 -8.34 -15.47 -19.76
C SER A 168 -7.14 -16.23 -19.21
N LYS A 169 -7.30 -17.53 -19.02
CA LYS A 169 -6.19 -18.39 -18.56
C LYS A 169 -5.04 -18.41 -19.58
N GLU A 170 -5.39 -18.49 -20.86
CA GLU A 170 -4.47 -18.49 -21.99
C GLU A 170 -3.65 -17.19 -22.03
N ASP A 171 -4.31 -16.05 -21.88
CA ASP A 171 -3.66 -14.74 -21.83
C ASP A 171 -2.70 -14.62 -20.62
N ILE A 172 -3.08 -15.17 -19.46
CA ILE A 172 -2.22 -15.18 -18.27
C ILE A 172 -0.98 -16.01 -18.53
N ILE A 173 -1.12 -17.20 -19.12
CA ILE A 173 0.02 -18.06 -19.46
C ILE A 173 0.97 -17.35 -20.44
N GLU A 174 0.43 -16.69 -21.46
CA GLU A 174 1.22 -15.92 -22.42
C GLU A 174 1.96 -14.75 -21.76
N ARG A 175 1.27 -13.98 -20.91
CA ARG A 175 1.87 -12.88 -20.14
C ARG A 175 2.98 -13.34 -19.23
N GLU A 176 2.78 -14.43 -18.49
CA GLU A 176 3.81 -15.00 -17.60
C GLU A 176 5.05 -15.42 -18.42
N LYS A 177 4.86 -16.01 -19.60
CA LYS A 177 5.97 -16.39 -20.48
C LYS A 177 6.69 -15.21 -21.10
N THR A 178 5.99 -14.14 -21.39
CA THR A 178 6.52 -12.97 -22.12
C THR A 178 7.18 -11.96 -21.16
N LEU A 179 6.56 -11.70 -20.02
CA LEU A 179 6.95 -10.60 -19.14
C LEU A 179 7.86 -11.02 -17.98
N TYR A 180 7.84 -12.28 -17.58
CA TYR A 180 8.58 -12.76 -16.44
C TYR A 180 9.65 -13.79 -16.80
N SER A 181 10.79 -13.73 -16.12
CA SER A 181 11.81 -14.79 -16.22
C SER A 181 11.27 -16.10 -15.63
N VAL A 182 11.83 -17.23 -16.02
CA VAL A 182 11.34 -18.57 -15.64
C VAL A 182 11.19 -18.72 -14.13
N GLU A 183 12.14 -18.15 -13.34
CA GLU A 183 12.17 -18.25 -11.88
C GLU A 183 11.07 -17.40 -11.18
N LYS A 184 10.52 -16.41 -11.90
CA LYS A 184 9.51 -15.48 -11.36
C LYS A 184 8.10 -15.77 -11.86
N ARG A 185 7.94 -16.71 -12.79
CA ARG A 185 6.63 -17.07 -13.35
C ARG A 185 5.75 -17.76 -12.31
N LEU A 186 4.46 -17.53 -12.40
CA LEU A 186 3.50 -18.40 -11.75
C LEU A 186 3.59 -19.79 -12.38
N SER A 187 3.59 -20.81 -11.55
CA SER A 187 3.51 -22.21 -12.01
C SER A 187 2.13 -22.49 -12.62
N ASP A 188 2.06 -23.52 -13.45
CA ASP A 188 0.79 -23.96 -14.04
C ASP A 188 -0.27 -24.27 -12.97
N ALA A 189 0.15 -24.84 -11.83
CA ALA A 189 -0.74 -25.11 -10.70
C ALA A 189 -1.27 -23.84 -10.04
N GLU A 190 -0.42 -22.81 -9.89
CA GLU A 190 -0.86 -21.51 -9.35
C GLU A 190 -1.83 -20.82 -10.31
N ILE A 191 -1.58 -20.89 -11.63
CA ILE A 191 -2.50 -20.34 -12.65
C ILE A 191 -3.83 -21.11 -12.63
N GLU A 192 -3.81 -22.43 -12.53
CA GLU A 192 -5.03 -23.26 -12.44
C GLU A 192 -5.89 -22.86 -11.24
N ASN A 193 -5.28 -22.62 -10.09
CA ASN A 193 -5.97 -22.20 -8.86
C ASN A 193 -6.57 -20.78 -8.93
N LEU A 194 -6.33 -20.03 -10.00
CA LEU A 194 -6.93 -18.70 -10.17
C LEU A 194 -8.36 -18.78 -10.71
N PHE A 195 -8.77 -19.89 -11.30
CA PHE A 195 -10.06 -20.11 -11.97
C PHE A 195 -10.90 -21.16 -11.26
#